data_7fabfb25cb3c74b0c27cc1d40e4b25d1
#
_entry.id   7fabfb25cb3c74b0c27cc1d40e4b25d1
#
_cell.length_a   1.000
_cell.length_b   1.000
_cell.length_c   1.000
_cell.angle_alpha   90.00
_cell.angle_beta   90.00
_cell.angle_gamma   90.00
#
_symmetry.space_group_name_H-M   'P 1'
#
loop_
_entity.id
_entity.type
_entity.pdbx_description
1 polymer ?
#
loop_
_entity_poly.entity_id
_entity_poly.type
_entity_poly.pdbx_seq_one_letter_code
_entity_poly.pdbx_strand_id
1 'polypeptide(L)'
;MAERIATGSPELTKFYSERYNWRNSGEERMRFRRATKLAQVKPGAAVLDIGSRNGDLRNYLPKDIKYQGLDIAPEFAAPHIMIHDITTGLPFPNESFDNVFMVEVLEHTPTAYNTAGEIRRILKKGGVWVVSVPNPYHFKEIIWNLFRVPDRQGHIYSWTRQTITRLGEMNGLRLEDWGGTYLWPKPVIPAPWWMMARSVAYKFVKD
;
A
#
# COMPACT_ATOMS: atom_id res chain seq x y z
N MET A 1 18.73 -8.33 -24.84
CA MET A 1 19.51 -8.65 -23.63
C MET A 1 18.53 -8.76 -22.48
N ALA A 2 18.21 -10.00 -22.19
CA ALA A 2 17.19 -10.37 -21.21
C ALA A 2 17.72 -10.27 -19.79
N GLU A 3 16.79 -10.10 -18.88
CA GLU A 3 16.77 -10.70 -17.55
C GLU A 3 17.74 -10.18 -16.50
N ARG A 4 17.22 -9.28 -15.68
CA ARG A 4 17.35 -9.48 -14.24
C ARG A 4 15.95 -9.50 -13.64
N ILE A 5 15.33 -10.66 -13.60
CA ILE A 5 14.30 -10.96 -12.61
C ILE A 5 15.02 -10.86 -11.28
N ALA A 6 14.80 -9.79 -10.55
CA ALA A 6 15.27 -9.68 -9.17
C ALA A 6 14.51 -10.75 -8.38
N THR A 7 15.21 -11.80 -8.04
CA THR A 7 14.67 -12.94 -7.29
C THR A 7 14.44 -12.53 -5.87
N GLY A 8 13.23 -12.07 -5.56
CA GLY A 8 12.72 -12.01 -4.20
C GLY A 8 12.61 -13.41 -3.60
N SER A 9 12.29 -13.52 -2.31
CA SER A 9 12.09 -14.82 -1.68
C SER A 9 11.09 -15.65 -2.50
N PRO A 10 11.49 -16.80 -3.05
CA PRO A 10 10.59 -17.66 -3.82
C PRO A 10 9.34 -18.03 -3.04
N GLU A 11 9.45 -18.13 -1.71
CA GLU A 11 8.34 -18.43 -0.82
C GLU A 11 7.31 -17.31 -0.79
N LEU A 12 7.75 -16.05 -0.74
CA LEU A 12 6.84 -14.89 -0.78
C LEU A 12 6.13 -14.79 -2.12
N THR A 13 6.85 -14.94 -3.22
CA THR A 13 6.27 -14.93 -4.57
C THR A 13 5.20 -16.01 -4.69
N LYS A 14 5.52 -17.26 -4.30
CA LYS A 14 4.58 -18.39 -4.32
C LYS A 14 3.36 -18.13 -3.46
N PHE A 15 3.57 -17.64 -2.23
CA PHE A 15 2.49 -17.36 -1.29
C PHE A 15 1.47 -16.35 -1.84
N TYR A 16 1.93 -15.30 -2.53
CA TYR A 16 1.04 -14.28 -3.11
C TYR A 16 0.43 -14.70 -4.43
N SER A 17 1.15 -15.44 -5.29
CA SER A 17 0.60 -16.01 -6.53
C SER A 17 -0.55 -16.99 -6.25
N GLU A 18 -0.42 -17.87 -5.25
CA GLU A 18 -1.48 -18.82 -4.87
C GLU A 18 -2.76 -18.14 -4.34
N ARG A 19 -2.67 -16.87 -3.88
CA ARG A 19 -3.80 -16.08 -3.37
C ARG A 19 -4.43 -15.12 -4.37
N TYR A 20 -4.04 -15.22 -5.63
CA TYR A 20 -4.51 -14.40 -6.73
C TYR A 20 -6.04 -14.26 -6.89
N ASN A 21 -6.83 -15.24 -6.45
CA ASN A 21 -8.29 -15.28 -6.60
C ASN A 21 -9.09 -14.28 -5.73
N TRP A 22 -8.43 -13.33 -5.09
CA TRP A 22 -9.12 -12.23 -4.39
C TRP A 22 -9.68 -11.24 -5.39
N ARG A 23 -10.95 -11.45 -5.75
CA ARG A 23 -11.68 -10.58 -6.69
C ARG A 23 -11.87 -9.19 -6.08
N ASN A 24 -11.80 -8.20 -6.97
CA ASN A 24 -12.17 -6.79 -6.74
C ASN A 24 -13.45 -6.68 -5.90
N SER A 25 -13.29 -6.50 -4.61
CA SER A 25 -14.40 -6.39 -3.66
C SER A 25 -14.78 -4.91 -3.51
N GLY A 26 -16.02 -4.64 -3.07
CA GLY A 26 -16.42 -3.28 -2.72
C GLY A 26 -15.47 -2.60 -1.71
N GLU A 27 -14.73 -3.39 -0.94
CA GLU A 27 -13.72 -2.98 0.02
C GLU A 27 -12.54 -2.28 -0.64
N GLU A 28 -11.99 -2.85 -1.71
CA GLU A 28 -10.88 -2.32 -2.45
C GLU A 28 -11.19 -0.93 -3.01
N ARG A 29 -12.40 -0.75 -3.58
CA ARG A 29 -12.87 0.55 -4.08
C ARG A 29 -12.86 1.64 -3.00
N MET A 30 -13.24 1.30 -1.77
CA MET A 30 -13.26 2.29 -0.68
C MET A 30 -11.86 2.63 -0.18
N ARG A 31 -10.94 1.65 -0.18
CA ARG A 31 -9.52 1.87 0.10
C ARG A 31 -8.89 2.82 -0.93
N PHE A 32 -9.10 2.54 -2.23
CA PHE A 32 -8.59 3.41 -3.31
C PHE A 32 -9.16 4.82 -3.25
N ARG A 33 -10.48 4.98 -3.05
CA ARG A 33 -11.10 6.31 -2.88
C ARG A 33 -10.52 7.08 -1.70
N ARG A 34 -10.28 6.40 -0.57
CA ARG A 34 -9.68 7.05 0.59
C ARG A 34 -8.23 7.45 0.33
N ALA A 35 -7.43 6.54 -0.22
CA ALA A 35 -6.03 6.78 -0.53
C ALA A 35 -5.86 7.93 -1.54
N THR A 36 -6.62 7.93 -2.62
CA THR A 36 -6.53 8.98 -3.66
C THR A 36 -7.03 10.33 -3.16
N LYS A 37 -8.07 10.35 -2.29
CA LYS A 37 -8.54 11.58 -1.63
C LYS A 37 -7.47 12.19 -0.73
N LEU A 38 -6.73 11.37 0.01
CA LEU A 38 -5.62 11.84 0.85
C LEU A 38 -4.45 12.35 0.02
N ALA A 39 -4.09 11.64 -1.04
CA ALA A 39 -2.96 11.97 -1.88
C ALA A 39 -3.10 13.31 -2.61
N GLN A 40 -4.32 13.66 -3.05
CA GLN A 40 -4.61 14.86 -3.86
C GLN A 40 -3.68 14.95 -5.08
N VAL A 41 -3.59 13.84 -5.84
CA VAL A 41 -2.70 13.73 -7.01
C VAL A 41 -3.02 14.80 -8.04
N LYS A 42 -2.00 15.53 -8.47
CA LYS A 42 -2.12 16.57 -9.49
C LYS A 42 -2.06 15.98 -10.91
N PRO A 43 -2.71 16.61 -11.89
CA PRO A 43 -2.49 16.31 -13.30
C PRO A 43 -1.00 16.31 -13.66
N GLY A 44 -0.58 15.37 -14.51
CA GLY A 44 0.82 15.24 -14.95
C GLY A 44 1.77 14.59 -13.94
N ALA A 45 1.32 14.30 -12.72
CA ALA A 45 2.17 13.72 -11.68
C ALA A 45 2.72 12.33 -12.05
N ALA A 46 3.95 12.06 -11.59
CA ALA A 46 4.52 10.71 -11.60
C ALA A 46 4.05 9.93 -10.37
N VAL A 47 3.40 8.80 -10.60
CA VAL A 47 2.75 7.98 -9.57
C VAL A 47 3.31 6.57 -9.60
N LEU A 48 3.74 6.06 -8.44
CA LEU A 48 4.07 4.66 -8.22
C LEU A 48 2.98 4.01 -7.36
N ASP A 49 2.52 2.83 -7.77
CA ASP A 49 1.58 2.00 -7.04
C ASP A 49 2.25 0.67 -6.68
N ILE A 50 2.61 0.49 -5.41
CA ILE A 50 3.28 -0.70 -4.89
C ILE A 50 2.24 -1.72 -4.44
N GLY A 51 2.36 -2.98 -4.92
CA GLY A 51 1.35 -4.01 -4.75
C GLY A 51 0.14 -3.76 -5.64
N SER A 52 0.41 -3.27 -6.86
CA SER A 52 -0.59 -2.73 -7.78
C SER A 52 -1.55 -3.76 -8.36
N ARG A 53 -1.20 -5.04 -8.30
CA ARG A 53 -1.95 -6.13 -8.95
C ARG A 53 -2.27 -5.77 -10.41
N ASN A 54 -3.55 -5.65 -10.78
CA ASN A 54 -3.99 -5.25 -12.13
C ASN A 54 -3.86 -3.73 -12.41
N GLY A 55 -3.39 -2.92 -11.46
CA GLY A 55 -3.32 -1.46 -11.60
C GLY A 55 -4.66 -0.74 -11.43
N ASP A 56 -5.60 -1.32 -10.70
CA ASP A 56 -6.97 -0.80 -10.56
C ASP A 56 -7.03 0.56 -9.84
N LEU A 57 -6.05 0.90 -9.01
CA LEU A 57 -5.91 2.21 -8.38
C LEU A 57 -5.91 3.34 -9.43
N ARG A 58 -5.32 3.09 -10.61
CA ARG A 58 -5.24 4.05 -11.72
C ARG A 58 -6.60 4.60 -12.13
N ASN A 59 -7.67 3.82 -11.98
CA ASN A 59 -9.04 4.24 -12.31
C ASN A 59 -9.60 5.34 -11.40
N TYR A 60 -8.91 5.63 -10.29
CA TYR A 60 -9.29 6.64 -9.29
C TYR A 60 -8.38 7.87 -9.31
N LEU A 61 -7.47 7.93 -10.26
CA LEU A 61 -6.47 8.99 -10.43
C LEU A 61 -6.78 9.84 -11.68
N PRO A 62 -6.21 11.06 -11.80
CA PRO A 62 -6.31 11.83 -13.03
C PRO A 62 -5.81 11.03 -14.24
N LYS A 63 -6.38 11.26 -15.43
CA LYS A 63 -6.09 10.46 -16.63
C LYS A 63 -4.69 10.71 -17.22
N ASP A 64 -4.14 11.89 -17.00
CA ASP A 64 -2.90 12.38 -17.58
C ASP A 64 -1.65 12.16 -16.71
N ILE A 65 -1.75 11.30 -15.69
CA ILE A 65 -0.61 10.93 -14.83
C ILE A 65 0.38 10.00 -15.55
N LYS A 66 1.62 10.00 -15.07
CA LYS A 66 2.64 9.00 -15.42
C LYS A 66 2.58 7.88 -14.39
N TYR A 67 1.76 6.87 -14.68
CA TYR A 67 1.52 5.75 -13.77
C TYR A 67 2.52 4.61 -13.99
N GLN A 68 3.09 4.13 -12.89
CA GLN A 68 3.87 2.90 -12.82
C GLN A 68 3.32 2.02 -11.69
N GLY A 69 2.88 0.80 -12.02
CA GLY A 69 2.57 -0.24 -11.05
C GLY A 69 3.80 -1.09 -10.75
N LEU A 70 3.84 -1.67 -9.56
CA LEU A 70 4.86 -2.61 -9.14
C LEU A 70 4.21 -3.72 -8.31
N ASP A 71 4.48 -4.98 -8.67
CA ASP A 71 3.96 -6.16 -7.96
C ASP A 71 5.01 -7.26 -7.91
N ILE A 72 4.89 -8.19 -6.96
CA ILE A 72 5.78 -9.34 -6.85
C ILE A 72 5.28 -10.53 -7.68
N ALA A 73 3.98 -10.61 -7.95
CA ALA A 73 3.35 -11.74 -8.59
C ALA A 73 3.42 -11.63 -10.14
N PRO A 74 4.09 -12.59 -10.83
CA PRO A 74 4.36 -12.51 -12.27
C PRO A 74 3.11 -12.42 -13.15
N GLU A 75 2.00 -12.96 -12.70
CA GLU A 75 0.71 -12.96 -13.38
C GLU A 75 0.12 -11.56 -13.61
N PHE A 76 0.61 -10.56 -12.88
CA PHE A 76 0.20 -9.16 -13.05
C PHE A 76 1.06 -8.38 -14.05
N ALA A 77 2.06 -9.02 -14.67
CA ALA A 77 2.94 -8.34 -15.63
C ALA A 77 2.13 -7.66 -16.76
N ALA A 78 2.34 -6.35 -16.93
CA ALA A 78 1.67 -5.55 -17.94
C ALA A 78 2.59 -4.38 -18.36
N PRO A 79 2.34 -3.69 -19.50
CA PRO A 79 3.19 -2.57 -19.94
C PRO A 79 3.40 -1.45 -18.90
N HIS A 80 2.46 -1.31 -17.98
CA HIS A 80 2.48 -0.30 -16.91
C HIS A 80 2.68 -0.90 -15.51
N ILE A 81 2.99 -2.22 -15.43
CA ILE A 81 3.24 -2.94 -14.18
C ILE A 81 4.56 -3.70 -14.30
N MET A 82 5.50 -3.34 -13.45
CA MET A 82 6.79 -4.00 -13.33
C MET A 82 6.70 -5.10 -12.26
N ILE A 83 7.24 -6.27 -12.56
CA ILE A 83 7.38 -7.34 -11.57
C ILE A 83 8.70 -7.16 -10.83
N HIS A 84 8.59 -6.94 -9.51
CA HIS A 84 9.76 -6.70 -8.66
C HIS A 84 9.44 -6.97 -7.19
N ASP A 85 10.39 -7.54 -6.47
CA ASP A 85 10.33 -7.71 -5.03
C ASP A 85 10.88 -6.48 -4.31
N ILE A 86 10.02 -5.76 -3.63
CA ILE A 86 10.36 -4.53 -2.89
C ILE A 86 11.29 -4.76 -1.70
N THR A 87 11.46 -6.00 -1.24
CA THR A 87 12.38 -6.32 -0.15
C THR A 87 13.85 -6.17 -0.57
N THR A 88 14.13 -6.17 -1.86
CA THR A 88 15.46 -5.99 -2.45
C THR A 88 15.80 -4.53 -2.76
N GLY A 89 14.91 -3.58 -2.42
CA GLY A 89 14.99 -2.16 -2.77
C GLY A 89 14.02 -1.80 -3.89
N LEU A 90 13.98 -0.52 -4.29
CA LEU A 90 13.12 -0.04 -5.36
C LEU A 90 13.96 0.32 -6.61
N PRO A 91 13.65 -0.23 -7.81
CA PRO A 91 14.48 -0.09 -9.02
C PRO A 91 14.27 1.25 -9.74
N PHE A 92 14.15 2.33 -8.98
CA PHE A 92 13.90 3.67 -9.50
C PHE A 92 14.97 4.65 -9.01
N PRO A 93 15.30 5.69 -9.79
CA PRO A 93 16.20 6.76 -9.38
C PRO A 93 15.65 7.55 -8.17
N ASN A 94 16.54 8.28 -7.50
CA ASN A 94 16.12 9.23 -6.48
C ASN A 94 15.16 10.27 -7.07
N GLU A 95 14.20 10.73 -6.28
CA GLU A 95 13.30 11.84 -6.62
C GLU A 95 12.54 11.65 -7.95
N SER A 96 12.09 10.42 -8.23
CA SER A 96 11.38 10.04 -9.45
C SER A 96 9.88 10.30 -9.40
N PHE A 97 9.28 10.20 -8.20
CA PHE A 97 7.83 10.19 -8.06
C PHE A 97 7.30 11.36 -7.23
N ASP A 98 6.17 11.90 -7.66
CA ASP A 98 5.39 12.88 -6.91
C ASP A 98 4.52 12.20 -5.85
N ASN A 99 3.99 11.01 -6.18
CA ASN A 99 3.15 10.23 -5.28
C ASN A 99 3.54 8.74 -5.30
N VAL A 100 3.60 8.12 -4.13
CA VAL A 100 3.74 6.67 -3.97
C VAL A 100 2.55 6.15 -3.18
N PHE A 101 1.90 5.12 -3.69
CA PHE A 101 0.81 4.41 -3.02
C PHE A 101 1.28 3.03 -2.58
N MET A 102 0.80 2.59 -1.41
CA MET A 102 1.02 1.26 -0.87
C MET A 102 -0.23 0.84 -0.09
N VAL A 103 -1.19 0.22 -0.79
CA VAL A 103 -2.54 -0.04 -0.26
C VAL A 103 -2.67 -1.50 0.16
N GLU A 104 -2.69 -1.77 1.48
CA GLU A 104 -2.74 -3.13 2.07
C GLU A 104 -1.56 -4.02 1.59
N VAL A 105 -0.35 -3.50 1.73
CA VAL A 105 0.89 -4.20 1.34
C VAL A 105 1.93 -4.15 2.46
N LEU A 106 1.99 -3.06 3.22
CA LEU A 106 3.03 -2.84 4.23
C LEU A 106 3.01 -3.91 5.33
N GLU A 107 1.84 -4.40 5.70
CA GLU A 107 1.64 -5.46 6.69
C GLU A 107 2.24 -6.81 6.27
N HIS A 108 2.47 -6.99 4.98
CA HIS A 108 3.08 -8.16 4.37
C HIS A 108 4.58 -8.00 4.08
N THR A 109 5.15 -6.81 4.33
CA THR A 109 6.51 -6.47 3.92
C THR A 109 7.51 -6.73 5.05
N PRO A 110 8.36 -7.79 4.99
CA PRO A 110 9.32 -8.11 6.06
C PRO A 110 10.31 -7.00 6.37
N THR A 111 10.66 -6.21 5.35
CA THR A 111 11.65 -5.13 5.40
C THR A 111 11.01 -3.74 5.51
N ALA A 112 9.87 -3.61 6.21
CA ALA A 112 9.06 -2.39 6.24
C ALA A 112 9.87 -1.11 6.50
N TYR A 113 10.87 -1.15 7.39
CA TYR A 113 11.73 0.00 7.68
C TYR A 113 12.56 0.41 6.45
N ASN A 114 13.24 -0.55 5.81
CA ASN A 114 14.07 -0.27 4.64
C ASN A 114 13.19 0.16 3.44
N THR A 115 12.01 -0.45 3.29
CA THR A 115 11.04 -0.07 2.26
C THR A 115 10.58 1.38 2.42
N ALA A 116 10.31 1.83 3.64
CA ALA A 116 9.96 3.23 3.90
C ALA A 116 11.12 4.19 3.55
N GLY A 117 12.38 3.79 3.82
CA GLY A 117 13.58 4.52 3.42
C GLY A 117 13.72 4.63 1.89
N GLU A 118 13.48 3.54 1.18
CA GLU A 118 13.48 3.52 -0.29
C GLU A 118 12.35 4.38 -0.88
N ILE A 119 11.14 4.34 -0.29
CA ILE A 119 10.04 5.22 -0.68
C ILE A 119 10.44 6.67 -0.50
N ARG A 120 11.04 7.03 0.63
CA ARG A 120 11.57 8.40 0.83
C ARG A 120 12.61 8.76 -0.21
N ARG A 121 13.51 7.85 -0.56
CA ARG A 121 14.57 8.08 -1.55
C ARG A 121 13.99 8.43 -2.92
N ILE A 122 12.99 7.66 -3.39
CA ILE A 122 12.40 7.85 -4.72
C ILE A 122 11.36 8.97 -4.78
N LEU A 123 10.79 9.40 -3.65
CA LEU A 123 9.92 10.58 -3.60
C LEU A 123 10.70 11.86 -3.88
N LYS A 124 10.13 12.74 -4.68
CA LYS A 124 10.60 14.13 -4.83
C LYS A 124 10.41 14.89 -3.53
N LYS A 125 11.11 16.01 -3.38
CA LYS A 125 10.84 16.95 -2.28
C LYS A 125 9.38 17.43 -2.34
N GLY A 126 8.68 17.42 -1.20
CA GLY A 126 7.24 17.65 -1.13
C GLY A 126 6.38 16.51 -1.67
N GLY A 127 7.00 15.40 -2.09
CA GLY A 127 6.29 14.21 -2.57
C GLY A 127 5.53 13.49 -1.45
N VAL A 128 4.51 12.76 -1.83
CA VAL A 128 3.52 12.16 -0.93
C VAL A 128 3.58 10.63 -0.97
N TRP A 129 3.68 10.00 0.19
CA TRP A 129 3.44 8.57 0.38
C TRP A 129 2.09 8.35 1.03
N VAL A 130 1.19 7.61 0.37
CA VAL A 130 -0.06 7.14 0.97
C VAL A 130 0.02 5.65 1.18
N VAL A 131 -0.11 5.23 2.44
CA VAL A 131 -0.12 3.83 2.84
C VAL A 131 -1.41 3.51 3.57
N SER A 132 -2.03 2.37 3.25
CA SER A 132 -3.13 1.84 4.06
C SER A 132 -2.77 0.47 4.62
N VAL A 133 -3.28 0.20 5.81
CA VAL A 133 -3.08 -1.06 6.54
C VAL A 133 -4.36 -1.47 7.25
N PRO A 134 -4.56 -2.76 7.55
CA PRO A 134 -5.64 -3.23 8.40
C PRO A 134 -5.63 -2.53 9.76
N ASN A 135 -6.80 -2.23 10.27
CA ASN A 135 -6.96 -1.54 11.56
C ASN A 135 -7.01 -2.55 12.72
N PRO A 136 -5.98 -2.63 13.56
CA PRO A 136 -5.96 -3.58 14.69
C PRO A 136 -7.03 -3.28 15.75
N TYR A 137 -7.58 -2.07 15.77
CA TYR A 137 -8.63 -1.67 16.70
C TYR A 137 -10.04 -1.95 16.18
N HIS A 138 -10.19 -2.44 14.96
CA HIS A 138 -11.48 -2.84 14.45
C HIS A 138 -12.03 -4.02 15.28
N PHE A 139 -13.32 -3.96 15.66
CA PHE A 139 -13.93 -4.93 16.59
C PHE A 139 -13.74 -6.40 16.16
N LYS A 140 -13.73 -6.67 14.87
CA LYS A 140 -13.50 -8.02 14.31
C LYS A 140 -12.08 -8.51 14.64
N GLU A 141 -11.07 -7.65 14.51
CA GLU A 141 -9.69 -8.00 14.82
C GLU A 141 -9.51 -8.23 16.33
N ILE A 142 -10.17 -7.40 17.16
CA ILE A 142 -10.16 -7.57 18.61
C ILE A 142 -10.78 -8.91 19.00
N ILE A 143 -11.96 -9.25 18.43
CA ILE A 143 -12.63 -10.53 18.70
C ILE A 143 -11.75 -11.71 18.24
N TRP A 144 -11.20 -11.64 17.05
CA TRP A 144 -10.34 -12.71 16.53
C TRP A 144 -9.10 -12.94 17.39
N ASN A 145 -8.45 -11.88 17.83
CA ASN A 145 -7.31 -11.98 18.75
C ASN A 145 -7.71 -12.55 20.11
N LEU A 146 -8.87 -12.15 20.67
CA LEU A 146 -9.38 -12.68 21.92
C LEU A 146 -9.63 -14.19 21.86
N PHE A 147 -10.21 -14.68 20.75
CA PHE A 147 -10.48 -16.10 20.53
C PHE A 147 -9.32 -16.85 19.85
N ARG A 148 -8.14 -16.24 19.74
CA ARG A 148 -6.93 -16.81 19.14
C ARG A 148 -7.17 -17.38 17.73
N VAL A 149 -8.02 -16.71 16.93
CA VAL A 149 -8.25 -17.08 15.54
C VAL A 149 -6.97 -16.78 14.76
N PRO A 150 -6.35 -17.78 14.10
CA PRO A 150 -5.11 -17.55 13.38
C PRO A 150 -5.32 -16.62 12.20
N ASP A 151 -4.36 -15.71 11.95
CA ASP A 151 -4.34 -14.94 10.73
C ASP A 151 -4.13 -15.86 9.53
N ARG A 152 -5.04 -15.75 8.56
CA ARG A 152 -4.99 -16.51 7.30
C ARG A 152 -4.59 -15.64 6.12
N GLN A 153 -4.36 -14.35 6.34
CA GLN A 153 -4.04 -13.38 5.28
C GLN A 153 -2.53 -13.22 5.08
N GLY A 154 -1.73 -13.72 6.03
CA GLY A 154 -0.27 -13.66 5.97
C GLY A 154 0.29 -12.31 6.41
N HIS A 155 -0.41 -11.63 7.30
CA HIS A 155 0.10 -10.42 7.89
C HIS A 155 1.29 -10.72 8.81
N ILE A 156 2.42 -10.09 8.57
CA ILE A 156 3.62 -10.17 9.39
C ILE A 156 3.54 -9.13 10.51
N TYR A 157 2.96 -7.98 10.20
CA TYR A 157 2.83 -6.86 11.13
C TYR A 157 1.38 -6.43 11.34
N SER A 158 1.10 -5.99 12.56
CA SER A 158 -0.11 -5.26 12.92
C SER A 158 0.26 -3.80 13.23
N TRP A 159 -0.14 -2.89 12.35
CA TRP A 159 0.27 -1.49 12.40
C TRP A 159 -0.73 -0.65 13.18
N THR A 160 -0.34 -0.13 14.34
CA THR A 160 -1.07 0.93 15.02
C THR A 160 -0.73 2.29 14.42
N ARG A 161 -1.56 3.31 14.67
CA ARG A 161 -1.22 4.68 14.27
C ARG A 161 0.14 5.14 14.82
N GLN A 162 0.46 4.77 16.05
CA GLN A 162 1.73 5.14 16.68
C GLN A 162 2.93 4.50 15.98
N THR A 163 2.84 3.19 15.69
CA THR A 163 3.97 2.46 15.06
C THR A 163 4.20 2.89 13.61
N ILE A 164 3.13 3.11 12.83
CA ILE A 164 3.29 3.55 11.44
C ILE A 164 3.75 5.02 11.35
N THR A 165 3.30 5.90 12.27
CA THR A 165 3.80 7.27 12.36
C THR A 165 5.29 7.26 12.68
N ARG A 166 5.71 6.44 13.65
CA ARG A 166 7.12 6.32 14.02
C ARG A 166 7.99 5.78 12.89
N LEU A 167 7.47 4.81 12.12
CA LEU A 167 8.14 4.29 10.91
C LEU A 167 8.42 5.42 9.91
N GLY A 168 7.42 6.26 9.63
CA GLY A 168 7.57 7.43 8.75
C GLY A 168 8.61 8.42 9.28
N GLU A 169 8.49 8.86 10.52
CA GLU A 169 9.39 9.82 11.17
C GLU A 169 10.86 9.35 11.16
N MET A 170 11.10 8.08 11.50
CA MET A 170 12.45 7.49 11.49
C MET A 170 13.08 7.46 10.10
N ASN A 171 12.26 7.54 9.05
CA ASN A 171 12.70 7.62 7.67
C ASN A 171 12.60 9.05 7.09
N GLY A 172 12.40 10.08 7.93
CA GLY A 172 12.33 11.48 7.49
C GLY A 172 11.09 11.79 6.63
N LEU A 173 9.97 11.14 6.96
CA LEU A 173 8.65 11.36 6.36
C LEU A 173 7.71 11.88 7.46
N ARG A 174 7.08 13.02 7.23
CA ARG A 174 6.16 13.64 8.19
C ARG A 174 4.73 13.20 7.94
N LEU A 175 4.04 12.66 8.96
CA LEU A 175 2.61 12.39 8.88
C LEU A 175 1.84 13.72 8.76
N GLU A 176 1.04 13.86 7.68
CA GLU A 176 0.25 15.06 7.42
C GLU A 176 -1.26 14.84 7.66
N ASP A 177 -1.79 13.73 7.22
CA ASP A 177 -3.22 13.40 7.37
C ASP A 177 -3.42 11.88 7.43
N TRP A 178 -4.57 11.44 7.96
CA TRP A 178 -4.92 10.03 8.04
C TRP A 178 -6.43 9.84 8.23
N GLY A 179 -6.91 8.61 8.04
CA GLY A 179 -8.31 8.31 8.36
C GLY A 179 -8.79 6.94 7.90
N GLY A 180 -9.91 6.55 8.47
CA GLY A 180 -10.55 5.27 8.18
C GLY A 180 -11.08 5.17 6.75
N THR A 181 -11.17 3.94 6.26
CA THR A 181 -11.66 3.63 4.90
C THR A 181 -13.15 3.32 4.88
N TYR A 182 -13.58 2.21 5.47
CA TYR A 182 -14.97 1.76 5.52
C TYR A 182 -15.24 0.95 6.80
N LEU A 183 -16.51 0.90 7.20
CA LEU A 183 -16.96 0.17 8.40
C LEU A 183 -17.36 -1.27 8.05
N TRP A 184 -18.16 -1.46 6.99
CA TRP A 184 -18.77 -2.72 6.63
C TRP A 184 -18.62 -3.03 5.13
N PRO A 185 -18.32 -4.27 4.74
CA PRO A 185 -18.03 -4.60 3.34
C PRO A 185 -19.28 -4.71 2.46
N LYS A 186 -20.45 -5.11 3.01
CA LYS A 186 -21.69 -5.33 2.24
C LYS A 186 -22.95 -5.06 3.07
N PRO A 187 -23.66 -3.95 2.86
CA PRO A 187 -23.29 -2.83 2.00
C PRO A 187 -22.03 -2.12 2.49
N VAL A 188 -21.28 -1.51 1.56
CA VAL A 188 -20.07 -0.76 1.96
C VAL A 188 -20.50 0.54 2.63
N ILE A 189 -20.25 0.63 3.92
CA ILE A 189 -20.58 1.79 4.75
C ILE A 189 -19.29 2.53 5.11
N PRO A 190 -19.17 3.84 4.78
CA PRO A 190 -18.03 4.64 5.23
C PRO A 190 -17.94 4.64 6.75
N ALA A 191 -16.74 4.49 7.29
CA ALA A 191 -16.54 4.55 8.73
C ALA A 191 -16.65 5.99 9.24
N PRO A 192 -17.60 6.30 10.15
CA PRO A 192 -17.70 7.64 10.72
C PRO A 192 -16.51 7.98 11.60
N TRP A 193 -15.92 6.95 12.22
CA TRP A 193 -14.73 7.06 13.06
C TRP A 193 -13.69 6.05 12.65
N TRP A 194 -12.43 6.45 12.67
CA TRP A 194 -11.30 5.60 12.27
C TRP A 194 -11.21 4.28 13.05
N MET A 195 -11.59 4.27 14.34
CA MET A 195 -11.58 3.06 15.18
C MET A 195 -12.51 1.97 14.66
N MET A 196 -13.59 2.35 13.98
CA MET A 196 -14.55 1.40 13.40
C MET A 196 -14.19 0.99 11.98
N ALA A 197 -13.20 1.64 11.36
CA ALA A 197 -12.80 1.33 10.00
C ALA A 197 -12.05 -0.01 9.92
N ARG A 198 -12.28 -0.77 8.84
CA ARG A 198 -11.54 -2.02 8.55
C ARG A 198 -10.05 -1.77 8.29
N SER A 199 -9.76 -0.67 7.64
CA SER A 199 -8.40 -0.23 7.32
C SER A 199 -8.26 1.25 7.58
N VAL A 200 -7.05 1.70 7.83
CA VAL A 200 -6.71 3.11 8.00
C VAL A 200 -5.67 3.49 6.96
N ALA A 201 -5.88 4.62 6.29
CA ALA A 201 -4.94 5.19 5.35
C ALA A 201 -4.21 6.39 5.98
N TYR A 202 -2.93 6.51 5.72
CA TYR A 202 -2.03 7.54 6.24
C TYR A 202 -1.35 8.25 5.08
N LYS A 203 -1.25 9.58 5.16
CA LYS A 203 -0.54 10.43 4.22
C LYS A 203 0.74 10.94 4.87
N PHE A 204 1.87 10.60 4.32
CA PHE A 204 3.18 11.14 4.68
C PHE A 204 3.71 12.05 3.59
N VAL A 205 4.48 13.04 3.99
CA VAL A 205 5.14 14.00 3.08
C VAL A 205 6.65 13.96 3.32
N LYS A 206 7.42 13.97 2.24
CA LYS A 206 8.88 14.17 2.27
C LYS A 206 9.17 15.66 2.34
N ASP A 207 9.77 16.12 3.44
CA ASP A 207 10.22 17.51 3.59
C ASP A 207 11.45 17.82 2.75
#